data_ec6d0ac12b1388424b4040dba9f5ae5f
#
_entry.id   ec6d0ac12b1388424b4040dba9f5ae5f
#
_cell.length_a   1.000
_cell.length_b   1.000
_cell.length_c   1.000
_cell.angle_alpha   90.00
_cell.angle_beta   90.00
_cell.angle_gamma   90.00
#
_symmetry.space_group_name_H-M   'P 1'
#
loop_
_entity.id
_entity.type
_entity.pdbx_description
1 polymer ?
#
loop_
_entity_poly.entity_id
_entity_poly.type
_entity_poly.pdbx_seq_one_letter_code
_entity_poly.pdbx_strand_id
1 'polypeptide(L)'
;MTRSLHVTPSSRAQEYPIPSVLYETLVKHYLDMDEADRAEIEQILGYHFFEKQHLIRALTHPAYANELLQQKTLLMDQMAYSTLGDAVLKTGLILFLMEKGIQTKGGITQEKEQLEDNVTLAKVARRLRIKKFIRLGRGEKGLWRDGEEKILADTMEALIGAIFLDSDAGFGVVKQCIGTWFEPELKRVKKEKFTSEKPNVLISYRPSSSRHEASRGRKPASQSRSKR
;
A
#
# COMPACT_ATOMS: atom_id res chain seq x y z
N MET A 1 5.84 8.33 -25.69
CA MET A 1 4.42 8.74 -25.56
C MET A 1 3.88 8.12 -24.31
N THR A 2 3.99 8.82 -23.20
CA THR A 2 3.54 8.39 -21.87
C THR A 2 2.06 8.74 -21.72
N ARG A 3 1.19 7.73 -21.64
CA ARG A 3 -0.23 7.91 -21.32
C ARG A 3 -0.37 8.19 -19.82
N SER A 4 -0.72 9.41 -19.48
CA SER A 4 -1.21 9.80 -18.16
C SER A 4 -2.58 9.15 -17.95
N LEU A 5 -2.67 8.27 -16.95
CA LEU A 5 -3.95 7.71 -16.50
C LEU A 5 -4.60 8.73 -15.57
N HIS A 6 -5.56 9.49 -16.08
CA HIS A 6 -6.47 10.26 -15.25
C HIS A 6 -7.48 9.30 -14.61
N VAL A 7 -7.30 9.04 -13.32
CA VAL A 7 -8.32 8.39 -12.48
C VAL A 7 -9.20 9.50 -11.91
N THR A 8 -10.48 9.51 -12.29
CA THR A 8 -11.48 10.40 -11.69
C THR A 8 -11.87 9.86 -10.31
N PRO A 9 -11.96 10.69 -9.27
CA PRO A 9 -12.34 10.22 -7.93
C PRO A 9 -13.79 9.72 -7.94
N SER A 10 -13.99 8.49 -7.46
CA SER A 10 -15.30 7.90 -7.22
C SER A 10 -15.99 8.60 -6.05
N SER A 11 -17.18 9.13 -6.29
CA SER A 11 -18.03 9.85 -5.34
C SER A 11 -18.71 8.91 -4.33
N ARG A 12 -17.98 8.33 -3.40
CA ARG A 12 -18.52 7.66 -2.20
C ARG A 12 -17.54 7.74 -1.03
N ALA A 13 -17.19 8.94 -0.60
CA ALA A 13 -16.74 9.14 0.77
C ALA A 13 -17.98 9.09 1.65
N GLN A 14 -18.15 8.02 2.41
CA GLN A 14 -19.11 7.96 3.50
C GLN A 14 -18.57 8.86 4.61
N GLU A 15 -19.03 10.12 4.63
CA GLU A 15 -18.70 11.12 5.65
C GLU A 15 -19.23 10.62 7.00
N TYR A 16 -18.33 10.20 7.87
CA TYR A 16 -18.61 10.18 9.31
C TYR A 16 -18.47 11.63 9.78
N PRO A 17 -19.55 12.29 10.27
CA PRO A 17 -19.47 13.68 10.68
C PRO A 17 -18.59 13.81 11.93
N ILE A 18 -17.37 14.27 11.75
CA ILE A 18 -16.51 14.70 12.84
C ILE A 18 -17.06 16.05 13.31
N PRO A 19 -17.32 16.24 14.63
CA PRO A 19 -17.76 17.56 15.12
C PRO A 19 -16.80 18.66 14.69
N SER A 20 -17.32 19.79 14.25
CA SER A 20 -16.55 20.90 13.65
C SER A 20 -15.37 21.39 14.52
N VAL A 21 -15.52 21.39 15.84
CA VAL A 21 -14.44 21.75 16.79
C VAL A 21 -13.31 20.73 16.80
N LEU A 22 -13.62 19.43 16.61
CA LEU A 22 -12.61 18.38 16.46
C LEU A 22 -11.92 18.49 15.10
N TYR A 23 -12.64 18.89 14.06
CA TYR A 23 -12.10 19.07 12.72
C TYR A 23 -11.06 20.21 12.68
N GLU A 24 -11.32 21.37 13.27
CA GLU A 24 -10.37 22.49 13.32
C GLU A 24 -9.09 22.13 14.12
N THR A 25 -9.24 21.40 15.22
CA THR A 25 -8.10 20.96 16.03
C THR A 25 -7.28 19.89 15.31
N LEU A 26 -7.94 18.96 14.61
CA LEU A 26 -7.30 17.96 13.76
C LEU A 26 -6.55 18.63 12.59
N VAL A 27 -7.20 19.54 11.88
CA VAL A 27 -6.61 20.25 10.72
C VAL A 27 -5.35 21.01 11.12
N LYS A 28 -5.34 21.68 12.28
CA LYS A 28 -4.19 22.44 12.74
C LYS A 28 -2.94 21.56 12.98
N HIS A 29 -3.15 20.30 13.39
CA HIS A 29 -2.05 19.34 13.61
C HIS A 29 -1.62 18.59 12.34
N TYR A 30 -2.53 18.43 11.38
CA TYR A 30 -2.17 17.90 10.05
C TYR A 30 -1.30 18.87 9.25
N LEU A 31 -1.39 20.18 9.54
CA LEU A 31 -0.57 21.22 8.92
C LEU A 31 0.86 21.31 9.53
N ASP A 32 1.18 20.52 10.56
CA ASP A 32 2.45 20.59 11.29
C ASP A 32 3.61 19.86 10.59
N MET A 33 3.39 19.26 9.43
CA MET A 33 4.49 18.79 8.58
C MET A 33 4.85 19.89 7.60
N ASP A 34 6.10 20.34 7.63
CA ASP A 34 6.63 21.28 6.67
C ASP A 34 6.40 20.79 5.24
N GLU A 35 5.97 21.67 4.36
CA GLU A 35 5.73 21.36 2.95
C GLU A 35 7.00 20.83 2.27
N ALA A 36 8.18 21.30 2.66
CA ALA A 36 9.47 20.83 2.16
C ALA A 36 9.74 19.38 2.61
N ASP A 37 9.50 19.06 3.88
CA ASP A 37 9.66 17.70 4.42
C ASP A 37 8.68 16.74 3.74
N ARG A 38 7.44 17.19 3.47
CA ARG A 38 6.47 16.39 2.75
C ARG A 38 6.90 16.11 1.31
N ALA A 39 7.28 17.13 0.58
CA ALA A 39 7.75 16.98 -0.79
C ALA A 39 8.97 16.05 -0.87
N GLU A 40 9.88 16.15 0.11
CA GLU A 40 11.06 15.29 0.16
C GLU A 40 10.69 13.82 0.41
N ILE A 41 9.81 13.53 1.38
CA ILE A 41 9.43 12.13 1.65
C ILE A 41 8.63 11.54 0.50
N GLU A 42 7.71 12.27 -0.12
CA GLU A 42 6.97 11.82 -1.30
C GLU A 42 7.92 11.47 -2.46
N GLN A 43 8.95 12.29 -2.67
CA GLN A 43 10.00 12.00 -3.66
C GLN A 43 10.78 10.73 -3.31
N ILE A 44 11.14 10.54 -2.04
CA ILE A 44 11.85 9.34 -1.57
C ILE A 44 10.99 8.08 -1.76
N LEU A 45 9.70 8.16 -1.44
CA LEU A 45 8.76 7.05 -1.58
C LEU A 45 8.43 6.75 -3.04
N GLY A 46 8.60 7.72 -3.95
CA GLY A 46 8.17 7.64 -5.34
C GLY A 46 6.65 7.64 -5.48
N TYR A 47 5.95 8.21 -4.49
CA TYR A 47 4.50 8.28 -4.44
C TYR A 47 4.04 9.65 -3.93
N HIS A 48 3.09 10.25 -4.62
CA HIS A 48 2.48 11.52 -4.24
C HIS A 48 1.10 11.28 -3.66
N PHE A 49 0.90 11.68 -2.38
CA PHE A 49 -0.36 11.45 -1.68
C PHE A 49 -1.44 12.44 -2.13
N PHE A 50 -2.60 11.91 -2.50
CA PHE A 50 -3.81 12.70 -2.76
C PHE A 50 -4.32 13.30 -1.45
N GLU A 51 -4.42 12.44 -0.41
CA GLU A 51 -4.83 12.83 0.94
C GLU A 51 -3.61 12.83 1.87
N LYS A 52 -3.05 14.00 2.12
CA LYS A 52 -1.87 14.20 3.00
C LYS A 52 -2.00 13.53 4.37
N GLN A 53 -3.23 13.37 4.84
CA GLN A 53 -3.55 12.74 6.11
C GLN A 53 -3.06 11.30 6.20
N HIS A 54 -3.07 10.55 5.09
CA HIS A 54 -2.56 9.18 5.06
C HIS A 54 -1.06 9.14 5.35
N LEU A 55 -0.28 10.02 4.73
CA LEU A 55 1.16 10.13 4.98
C LEU A 55 1.45 10.51 6.45
N ILE A 56 0.79 11.57 6.93
CA ILE A 56 1.00 12.08 8.30
C ILE A 56 0.66 10.99 9.33
N ARG A 57 -0.45 10.28 9.15
CA ARG A 57 -0.84 9.20 10.03
C ARG A 57 0.17 8.05 10.02
N ALA A 58 0.65 7.64 8.85
CA ALA A 58 1.67 6.60 8.73
C ALA A 58 2.99 6.95 9.43
N LEU A 59 3.32 8.24 9.51
CA LEU A 59 4.51 8.75 10.18
C LEU A 59 4.30 9.08 11.67
N THR A 60 3.09 8.91 12.20
CA THR A 60 2.75 9.25 13.58
C THR A 60 2.84 8.03 14.49
N HIS A 61 3.90 7.96 15.29
CA HIS A 61 4.08 6.90 16.29
C HIS A 61 3.05 7.02 17.42
N PRO A 62 2.56 5.91 18.01
CA PRO A 62 1.56 5.93 19.10
C PRO A 62 1.96 6.80 20.28
N ALA A 63 3.22 6.80 20.68
CA ALA A 63 3.67 7.64 21.80
C ALA A 63 3.48 9.13 21.53
N TYR A 64 3.69 9.61 20.30
CA TYR A 64 3.43 10.98 19.91
C TYR A 64 1.93 11.31 19.94
N ALA A 65 1.10 10.43 19.41
CA ALA A 65 -0.35 10.58 19.45
C ALA A 65 -0.87 10.64 20.89
N ASN A 66 -0.35 9.79 21.79
CA ASN A 66 -0.70 9.78 23.21
C ASN A 66 -0.26 11.07 23.93
N GLU A 67 0.92 11.61 23.64
CA GLU A 67 1.34 12.90 24.21
C GLU A 67 0.41 14.04 23.81
N LEU A 68 -0.07 14.05 22.55
CA LEU A 68 -1.02 15.04 22.07
C LEU A 68 -2.41 14.85 22.68
N LEU A 69 -2.84 13.62 22.88
CA LEU A 69 -4.12 13.32 23.51
C LEU A 69 -4.16 13.86 24.97
N GLN A 70 -3.04 13.78 25.71
CA GLN A 70 -2.91 14.40 27.03
C GLN A 70 -3.06 15.92 26.97
N GLN A 71 -2.72 16.55 25.84
CA GLN A 71 -2.93 17.97 25.55
C GLN A 71 -4.31 18.28 24.94
N LYS A 72 -5.27 17.32 25.03
CA LYS A 72 -6.62 17.41 24.45
C LYS A 72 -6.63 17.53 22.92
N THR A 73 -5.58 17.09 22.26
CA THR A 73 -5.49 17.05 20.80
C THR A 73 -5.57 15.61 20.32
N LEU A 74 -6.61 15.28 19.56
CA LEU A 74 -6.78 13.95 18.99
C LEU A 74 -5.99 13.83 17.67
N LEU A 75 -5.05 12.92 17.64
CA LEU A 75 -4.34 12.52 16.41
C LEU A 75 -4.35 11.00 16.29
N MET A 76 -4.67 10.51 15.09
CA MET A 76 -4.64 9.08 14.81
C MET A 76 -3.20 8.62 14.57
N ASP A 77 -2.83 7.50 15.20
CA ASP A 77 -1.51 6.89 15.03
C ASP A 77 -1.44 5.91 13.85
N GLN A 78 -0.24 5.36 13.65
CA GLN A 78 0.07 4.45 12.54
C GLN A 78 -0.38 3.00 12.73
N MET A 79 -0.82 2.56 13.92
CA MET A 79 -1.03 1.15 14.25
C MET A 79 -1.95 0.41 13.28
N ALA A 80 -3.12 1.00 12.96
CA ALA A 80 -4.05 0.37 12.01
C ALA A 80 -3.46 0.28 10.59
N TYR A 81 -2.66 1.27 10.20
CA TYR A 81 -2.01 1.28 8.89
C TYR A 81 -0.85 0.29 8.81
N SER A 82 -0.09 0.11 9.90
CA SER A 82 0.93 -0.94 9.99
C SER A 82 0.29 -2.33 9.84
N THR A 83 -0.81 -2.61 10.54
CA THR A 83 -1.52 -3.88 10.41
C THR A 83 -1.99 -4.15 8.96
N LEU A 84 -2.57 -3.15 8.30
CA LEU A 84 -2.98 -3.27 6.91
C LEU A 84 -1.77 -3.46 5.99
N GLY A 85 -0.75 -2.65 6.20
CA GLY A 85 0.46 -2.65 5.37
C GLY A 85 1.24 -3.95 5.45
N ASP A 86 1.30 -4.59 6.62
CA ASP A 86 1.87 -5.92 6.80
C ASP A 86 1.19 -6.95 5.87
N ALA A 87 -0.14 -6.98 5.85
CA ALA A 87 -0.90 -7.88 4.98
C ALA A 87 -0.65 -7.59 3.47
N VAL A 88 -0.63 -6.31 3.10
CA VAL A 88 -0.38 -5.87 1.72
C VAL A 88 1.06 -6.17 1.29
N LEU A 89 2.05 -5.92 2.17
CA LEU A 89 3.45 -6.26 1.95
C LEU A 89 3.63 -7.74 1.70
N LYS A 90 3.08 -8.60 2.56
CA LYS A 90 3.13 -10.07 2.42
C LYS A 90 2.61 -10.51 1.06
N THR A 91 1.47 -9.97 0.64
CA THR A 91 0.90 -10.26 -0.68
C THR A 91 1.84 -9.82 -1.80
N GLY A 92 2.39 -8.61 -1.71
CA GLY A 92 3.34 -8.06 -2.69
C GLY A 92 4.60 -8.92 -2.82
N LEU A 93 5.20 -9.30 -1.70
CA LEU A 93 6.40 -10.14 -1.68
C LEU A 93 6.16 -11.52 -2.30
N ILE A 94 5.02 -12.16 -1.98
CA ILE A 94 4.66 -13.45 -2.60
C ILE A 94 4.61 -13.31 -4.12
N LEU A 95 3.96 -12.28 -4.65
CA LEU A 95 3.89 -12.08 -6.10
C LEU A 95 5.27 -11.85 -6.73
N PHE A 96 6.14 -11.07 -6.10
CA PHE A 96 7.51 -10.89 -6.58
C PHE A 96 8.31 -12.20 -6.59
N LEU A 97 8.17 -13.02 -5.55
CA LEU A 97 8.84 -14.31 -5.47
C LEU A 97 8.35 -15.25 -6.57
N MET A 98 7.03 -15.31 -6.81
CA MET A 98 6.45 -16.08 -7.91
C MET A 98 6.93 -15.59 -9.29
N GLU A 99 7.02 -14.29 -9.52
CA GLU A 99 7.58 -13.70 -10.74
C GLU A 99 9.06 -14.01 -10.93
N LYS A 100 9.81 -14.22 -9.84
CA LYS A 100 11.20 -14.70 -9.89
C LYS A 100 11.32 -16.20 -10.15
N GLY A 101 10.21 -16.91 -10.22
CA GLY A 101 10.15 -18.34 -10.50
C GLY A 101 10.18 -19.23 -9.28
N ILE A 102 10.00 -18.67 -8.06
CA ILE A 102 9.82 -19.49 -6.85
C ILE A 102 8.36 -19.91 -6.80
N GLN A 103 8.10 -21.22 -6.97
CA GLN A 103 6.74 -21.75 -7.13
C GLN A 103 6.37 -22.75 -6.02
N THR A 104 7.29 -23.07 -5.13
CA THR A 104 7.03 -24.00 -4.02
C THR A 104 6.58 -23.25 -2.77
N LYS A 105 5.67 -23.85 -2.00
CA LYS A 105 5.22 -23.28 -0.72
C LYS A 105 6.41 -23.01 0.21
N GLY A 106 7.34 -23.98 0.31
CA GLY A 106 8.51 -23.86 1.19
C GLY A 106 9.42 -22.70 0.78
N GLY A 107 9.77 -22.63 -0.52
CA GLY A 107 10.61 -21.55 -1.06
C GLY A 107 9.99 -20.16 -0.87
N ILE A 108 8.68 -20.00 -1.16
CA ILE A 108 7.98 -18.76 -0.93
C ILE A 108 8.00 -18.38 0.55
N THR A 109 7.69 -19.32 1.46
CA THR A 109 7.67 -19.04 2.90
C THR A 109 9.04 -18.62 3.39
N GLN A 110 10.10 -19.35 3.06
CA GLN A 110 11.45 -19.08 3.51
C GLN A 110 11.97 -17.70 3.05
N GLU A 111 11.82 -17.39 1.77
CA GLU A 111 12.30 -16.11 1.23
C GLU A 111 11.45 -14.94 1.71
N LYS A 112 10.12 -15.13 1.83
CA LYS A 112 9.20 -14.11 2.33
C LYS A 112 9.52 -13.75 3.77
N GLU A 113 9.72 -14.72 4.66
CA GLU A 113 10.06 -14.47 6.07
C GLU A 113 11.32 -13.62 6.23
N GLN A 114 12.33 -13.81 5.38
CA GLN A 114 13.55 -12.98 5.40
C GLN A 114 13.33 -11.56 4.88
N LEU A 115 12.36 -11.37 3.97
CA LEU A 115 12.07 -10.07 3.39
C LEU A 115 11.12 -9.22 4.26
N GLU A 116 10.27 -9.85 5.06
CA GLU A 116 9.28 -9.19 5.91
C GLU A 116 9.72 -9.02 7.37
N ASP A 117 10.90 -9.51 7.74
CA ASP A 117 11.37 -9.38 9.12
C ASP A 117 11.70 -7.92 9.48
N ASN A 118 11.62 -7.61 10.77
CA ASN A 118 11.86 -6.26 11.28
C ASN A 118 13.24 -5.72 10.91
N VAL A 119 14.26 -6.60 10.89
CA VAL A 119 15.64 -6.22 10.54
C VAL A 119 15.72 -5.74 9.11
N THR A 120 15.11 -6.47 8.18
CA THR A 120 15.06 -6.12 6.76
C THR A 120 14.23 -4.87 6.52
N LEU A 121 13.05 -4.76 7.14
CA LEU A 121 12.20 -3.57 7.04
C LEU A 121 12.91 -2.33 7.57
N ALA A 122 13.54 -2.41 8.74
CA ALA A 122 14.31 -1.31 9.32
C ALA A 122 15.51 -0.92 8.44
N LYS A 123 16.17 -1.89 7.80
CA LYS A 123 17.25 -1.63 6.85
C LYS A 123 16.76 -0.87 5.62
N VAL A 124 15.61 -1.25 5.07
CA VAL A 124 14.97 -0.53 3.96
C VAL A 124 14.61 0.89 4.41
N ALA A 125 14.01 1.06 5.58
CA ALA A 125 13.65 2.37 6.16
C ALA A 125 14.87 3.28 6.34
N ARG A 126 15.99 2.74 6.83
CA ARG A 126 17.26 3.51 6.99
C ARG A 126 17.80 3.93 5.62
N ARG A 127 17.79 3.06 4.62
CA ARG A 127 18.23 3.36 3.24
C ARG A 127 17.39 4.47 2.63
N LEU A 128 16.09 4.46 2.85
CA LEU A 128 15.15 5.49 2.42
C LEU A 128 15.17 6.74 3.32
N ARG A 129 16.01 6.77 4.38
CA ARG A 129 16.12 7.89 5.31
C ARG A 129 14.80 8.34 5.95
N ILE A 130 13.86 7.41 6.15
CA ILE A 130 12.50 7.71 6.66
C ILE A 130 12.53 8.21 8.11
N LYS A 131 13.57 7.80 8.89
CA LYS A 131 13.71 8.13 10.31
C LYS A 131 13.45 9.59 10.66
N LYS A 132 13.93 10.52 9.86
CA LYS A 132 13.83 11.97 10.12
C LYS A 132 12.40 12.51 10.06
N PHE A 133 11.51 11.81 9.37
CA PHE A 133 10.11 12.22 9.21
C PHE A 133 9.17 11.61 10.26
N ILE A 134 9.65 10.60 11.02
CA ILE A 134 8.83 9.92 12.01
C ILE A 134 8.55 10.86 13.19
N ARG A 135 7.29 11.05 13.49
CA ARG A 135 6.78 11.84 14.60
C ARG A 135 6.78 10.98 15.86
N LEU A 136 7.81 11.15 16.68
CA LEU A 136 8.02 10.40 17.92
C LEU A 136 7.71 11.24 19.15
N GLY A 137 7.16 10.59 20.18
CA GLY A 137 7.02 11.19 21.50
C GLY A 137 8.38 11.59 22.12
N ARG A 138 8.34 12.53 23.05
CA ARG A 138 9.58 13.03 23.72
C ARG A 138 10.31 11.92 24.47
N GLY A 139 9.57 11.01 25.13
CA GLY A 139 10.13 9.86 25.83
C GLY A 139 10.84 8.88 24.91
N GLU A 140 10.27 8.65 23.73
CA GLU A 140 10.80 7.70 22.75
C GLU A 140 12.09 8.18 22.07
N LYS A 141 12.35 9.49 22.04
CA LYS A 141 13.61 10.03 21.52
C LYS A 141 14.85 9.54 22.28
N GLY A 142 14.70 9.17 23.55
CA GLY A 142 15.75 8.53 24.36
C GLY A 142 15.86 7.01 24.14
N LEU A 143 14.78 6.35 23.74
CA LEU A 143 14.69 4.89 23.57
C LEU A 143 15.05 4.39 22.17
N TRP A 144 15.50 5.27 21.28
CA TRP A 144 15.89 4.87 19.92
C TRP A 144 16.88 3.70 19.86
N ARG A 145 17.69 3.52 20.91
CA ARG A 145 18.73 2.47 20.89
C ARG A 145 18.13 1.07 20.95
N ASP A 146 17.06 0.88 21.72
CA ASP A 146 16.52 -0.44 22.00
C ASP A 146 15.25 -0.77 21.18
N GLY A 147 14.56 0.26 20.67
CA GLY A 147 13.31 0.12 19.91
C GLY A 147 13.34 0.58 18.46
N GLU A 148 14.47 1.13 17.97
CA GLU A 148 14.55 1.73 16.64
C GLU A 148 14.12 0.79 15.52
N GLU A 149 14.56 -0.46 15.58
CA GLU A 149 14.29 -1.43 14.54
C GLU A 149 12.80 -1.66 14.36
N LYS A 150 12.09 -1.89 15.48
CA LYS A 150 10.65 -2.07 15.46
C LYS A 150 9.91 -0.82 14.98
N ILE A 151 10.30 0.37 15.47
CA ILE A 151 9.68 1.64 15.05
C ILE A 151 9.82 1.85 13.54
N LEU A 152 11.00 1.57 12.99
CA LEU A 152 11.26 1.69 11.56
C LEU A 152 10.46 0.65 10.74
N ALA A 153 10.38 -0.58 11.22
CA ALA A 153 9.61 -1.64 10.58
C ALA A 153 8.11 -1.31 10.56
N ASP A 154 7.53 -0.99 11.73
CA ASP A 154 6.12 -0.61 11.85
C ASP A 154 5.78 0.61 10.96
N THR A 155 6.72 1.58 10.83
CA THR A 155 6.53 2.75 9.97
C THR A 155 6.58 2.38 8.48
N MET A 156 7.46 1.45 8.07
CA MET A 156 7.48 0.96 6.68
C MET A 156 6.16 0.28 6.31
N GLU A 157 5.66 -0.59 7.18
CA GLU A 157 4.35 -1.19 6.99
C GLU A 157 3.25 -0.13 6.93
N ALA A 158 3.26 0.83 7.86
CA ALA A 158 2.25 1.89 7.89
C ALA A 158 2.26 2.74 6.60
N LEU A 159 3.42 3.02 6.02
CA LEU A 159 3.54 3.72 4.74
C LEU A 159 2.96 2.89 3.58
N ILE A 160 3.18 1.57 3.59
CA ILE A 160 2.56 0.66 2.61
C ILE A 160 1.04 0.68 2.74
N GLY A 161 0.52 0.59 3.97
CA GLY A 161 -0.92 0.68 4.25
C GLY A 161 -1.51 2.03 3.86
N ALA A 162 -0.79 3.13 4.09
CA ALA A 162 -1.19 4.47 3.70
C ALA A 162 -1.32 4.62 2.17
N ILE A 163 -0.31 4.17 1.42
CA ILE A 163 -0.34 4.21 -0.06
C ILE A 163 -1.47 3.34 -0.59
N PHE A 164 -1.71 2.18 0.01
CA PHE A 164 -2.80 1.30 -0.40
C PHE A 164 -4.16 1.97 -0.24
N LEU A 165 -4.41 2.66 0.87
CA LEU A 165 -5.65 3.39 1.10
C LEU A 165 -5.77 4.62 0.19
N ASP A 166 -4.73 5.42 0.10
CA ASP A 166 -4.70 6.66 -0.69
C ASP A 166 -4.85 6.41 -2.20
N SER A 167 -4.42 5.24 -2.68
CA SER A 167 -4.57 4.80 -4.07
C SER A 167 -5.88 4.05 -4.37
N ASP A 168 -6.89 4.16 -3.50
CA ASP A 168 -8.19 3.45 -3.61
C ASP A 168 -8.00 1.91 -3.74
N ALA A 169 -7.24 1.35 -2.82
CA ALA A 169 -6.83 -0.06 -2.82
C ALA A 169 -6.05 -0.48 -4.09
N GLY A 170 -5.35 0.47 -4.68
CA GLY A 170 -4.56 0.29 -5.90
C GLY A 170 -3.34 -0.59 -5.69
N PHE A 171 -3.53 -1.91 -5.60
CA PHE A 171 -2.45 -2.86 -5.33
C PHE A 171 -1.27 -2.76 -6.33
N GLY A 172 -1.54 -2.42 -7.58
CA GLY A 172 -0.50 -2.23 -8.61
C GLY A 172 0.49 -1.12 -8.25
N VAL A 173 0.00 0.00 -7.69
CA VAL A 173 0.82 1.13 -7.24
C VAL A 173 1.69 0.71 -6.07
N VAL A 174 1.09 0.09 -5.05
CA VAL A 174 1.83 -0.38 -3.87
C VAL A 174 2.89 -1.42 -4.26
N LYS A 175 2.55 -2.36 -5.15
CA LYS A 175 3.51 -3.35 -5.66
C LYS A 175 4.71 -2.68 -6.33
N GLN A 176 4.50 -1.62 -7.10
CA GLN A 176 5.59 -0.86 -7.72
C GLN A 176 6.49 -0.21 -6.66
N CYS A 177 5.92 0.41 -5.63
CA CYS A 177 6.68 0.98 -4.51
C CYS A 177 7.50 -0.10 -3.79
N ILE A 178 6.89 -1.22 -3.40
CA ILE A 178 7.58 -2.35 -2.77
C ILE A 178 8.73 -2.84 -3.67
N GLY A 179 8.48 -3.02 -4.96
CA GLY A 179 9.49 -3.47 -5.92
C GLY A 179 10.71 -2.55 -5.98
N THR A 180 10.48 -1.24 -5.89
CA THR A 180 11.54 -0.22 -5.88
C THR A 180 12.29 -0.22 -4.54
N TRP A 181 11.55 -0.20 -3.43
CA TRP A 181 12.15 -0.11 -2.10
C TRP A 181 12.93 -1.38 -1.71
N PHE A 182 12.47 -2.54 -2.11
CA PHE A 182 13.09 -3.84 -1.79
C PHE A 182 13.97 -4.37 -2.92
N GLU A 183 14.25 -3.56 -3.96
CA GLU A 183 15.03 -4.02 -5.11
C GLU A 183 16.36 -4.70 -4.73
N PRO A 184 17.19 -4.16 -3.80
CA PRO A 184 18.44 -4.81 -3.41
C PRO A 184 18.23 -6.15 -2.71
N GLU A 185 17.20 -6.26 -1.89
CA GLU A 185 16.83 -7.48 -1.17
C GLU A 185 16.28 -8.52 -2.15
N LEU A 186 15.36 -8.11 -3.02
CA LEU A 186 14.77 -8.96 -4.06
C LEU A 186 15.81 -9.47 -5.08
N LYS A 187 16.87 -8.69 -5.38
CA LYS A 187 17.96 -9.14 -6.26
C LYS A 187 18.81 -10.28 -5.66
N ARG A 188 18.84 -10.39 -4.33
CA ARG A 188 19.58 -11.45 -3.63
C ARG A 188 18.85 -12.78 -3.62
N VAL A 189 17.53 -12.76 -3.78
CA VAL A 189 16.71 -13.97 -3.86
C VAL A 189 17.15 -14.82 -5.06
N LYS A 190 17.61 -16.02 -4.81
CA LYS A 190 18.05 -16.96 -5.85
C LYS A 190 16.83 -17.61 -6.50
N LYS A 191 16.87 -17.76 -7.83
CA LYS A 191 15.87 -18.58 -8.53
C LYS A 191 15.97 -20.03 -8.01
N GLU A 192 14.85 -20.65 -7.68
CA GLU A 192 14.82 -22.08 -7.43
C GLU A 192 15.33 -22.81 -8.68
N LYS A 193 16.27 -23.73 -8.49
CA LYS A 193 16.62 -24.70 -9.55
C LYS A 193 15.44 -25.66 -9.64
N PHE A 194 14.66 -25.53 -10.70
CA PHE A 194 13.56 -26.42 -10.99
C PHE A 194 14.12 -27.84 -11.11
N THR A 195 14.01 -28.68 -10.06
CA THR A 195 14.09 -30.11 -10.20
C THR A 195 12.79 -30.54 -10.86
N SER A 196 12.92 -31.24 -11.96
CA SER A 196 11.86 -31.59 -12.91
C SER A 196 10.81 -32.56 -12.35
N GLU A 197 10.12 -32.21 -11.30
CA GLU A 197 8.83 -32.79 -10.95
C GLU A 197 7.76 -32.02 -11.72
N LYS A 198 7.02 -32.75 -12.55
CA LYS A 198 6.01 -32.19 -13.48
C LYS A 198 5.07 -31.25 -12.74
N PRO A 199 4.87 -30.02 -13.22
CA PRO A 199 3.92 -29.10 -12.60
C PRO A 199 2.51 -29.69 -12.74
N ASN A 200 1.86 -29.87 -11.60
CA ASN A 200 0.47 -30.29 -11.54
C ASN A 200 -0.38 -29.11 -12.04
N VAL A 201 -0.93 -29.28 -13.23
CA VAL A 201 -2.03 -28.54 -13.86
C VAL A 201 -2.03 -27.01 -13.69
N LEU A 202 -1.57 -26.32 -14.72
CA LEU A 202 -1.85 -24.93 -14.97
C LEU A 202 -3.37 -24.70 -15.13
N ILE A 203 -4.00 -24.13 -14.11
CA ILE A 203 -5.32 -23.53 -14.27
C ILE A 203 -5.11 -22.23 -15.05
N SER A 204 -5.40 -22.26 -16.36
CA SER A 204 -5.37 -21.05 -17.17
C SER A 204 -6.52 -20.14 -16.75
N TYR A 205 -6.23 -19.08 -16.01
CA TYR A 205 -7.18 -18.01 -15.78
C TYR A 205 -7.40 -17.27 -17.12
N ARG A 206 -8.57 -17.48 -17.73
CA ARG A 206 -9.08 -16.59 -18.77
C ARG A 206 -9.83 -15.45 -18.10
N PRO A 207 -9.38 -14.20 -18.19
CA PRO A 207 -10.23 -13.08 -17.80
C PRO A 207 -11.50 -13.12 -18.65
N SER A 208 -12.66 -13.10 -18.01
CA SER A 208 -13.94 -13.01 -18.69
C SER A 208 -13.99 -11.67 -19.45
N SER A 209 -13.78 -11.72 -20.77
CA SER A 209 -14.10 -10.60 -21.64
C SER A 209 -15.59 -10.31 -21.49
N SER A 210 -15.94 -9.14 -20.96
CA SER A 210 -17.31 -8.62 -20.95
C SER A 210 -17.86 -8.64 -22.37
N ARG A 211 -18.76 -9.61 -22.65
CA ARG A 211 -19.56 -9.59 -23.85
C ARG A 211 -20.59 -8.47 -23.72
N HIS A 212 -20.31 -7.34 -24.33
CA HIS A 212 -21.39 -6.47 -24.80
C HIS A 212 -22.07 -7.18 -25.96
N GLU A 213 -23.14 -7.92 -25.69
CA GLU A 213 -24.06 -8.32 -26.73
C GLU A 213 -24.86 -7.09 -27.18
N ALA A 214 -24.43 -6.55 -28.34
CA ALA A 214 -25.24 -5.61 -29.09
C ALA A 214 -26.53 -6.32 -29.54
N SER A 215 -27.67 -5.86 -29.02
CA SER A 215 -29.02 -6.26 -29.44
C SER A 215 -29.20 -5.99 -30.93
N ARG A 216 -29.11 -7.01 -31.77
CA ARG A 216 -29.52 -6.94 -33.17
C ARG A 216 -31.02 -7.03 -33.23
N GLY A 217 -31.65 -5.96 -33.73
CA GLY A 217 -33.04 -5.78 -33.92
C GLY A 217 -33.67 -6.91 -34.75
N ARG A 218 -34.78 -7.46 -34.27
CA ARG A 218 -35.68 -8.33 -35.01
C ARG A 218 -36.42 -7.49 -36.06
N LYS A 219 -36.23 -7.82 -37.34
CA LYS A 219 -37.10 -7.34 -38.43
C LYS A 219 -38.44 -8.08 -38.35
N PRO A 220 -39.59 -7.42 -38.59
CA PRO A 220 -40.88 -8.09 -38.65
C PRO A 220 -41.02 -8.86 -39.97
N ALA A 221 -41.54 -10.07 -39.88
CA ALA A 221 -41.86 -10.92 -41.02
C ALA A 221 -43.08 -10.36 -41.79
N SER A 222 -42.91 -10.16 -43.08
CA SER A 222 -43.98 -9.81 -44.03
C SER A 222 -44.90 -10.98 -44.26
N GLN A 223 -46.17 -10.76 -44.01
CA GLN A 223 -47.27 -11.67 -44.44
C GLN A 223 -47.38 -11.63 -45.96
N SER A 224 -47.17 -12.74 -46.64
CA SER A 224 -47.66 -12.97 -48.01
C SER A 224 -48.99 -13.74 -47.99
N ARG A 225 -50.02 -13.02 -48.39
CA ARG A 225 -51.29 -13.62 -48.84
C ARG A 225 -51.07 -14.45 -50.10
N SER A 226 -51.53 -15.66 -50.11
CA SER A 226 -51.84 -16.36 -51.38
C SER A 226 -53.29 -16.74 -51.39
N LYS A 227 -53.92 -16.34 -52.48
CA LYS A 227 -55.30 -16.75 -52.91
C LYS A 227 -55.21 -18.12 -53.56
N ARG A 228 -56.06 -18.96 -53.22
CA ARG A 228 -57.09 -19.81 -53.82
C ARG A 228 -57.20 -21.10 -53.07
#